data_c207c0cad3915db1ed59ad37fa2d62bb
#
_entry.id   c207c0cad3915db1ed59ad37fa2d62bb
#
_cell.length_a   1.000
_cell.length_b   1.000
_cell.length_c   1.000
_cell.angle_alpha   90.00
_cell.angle_beta   90.00
_cell.angle_gamma   90.00
#
_symmetry.space_group_name_H-M   'P 1'
#
loop_
_entity.id
_entity.type
_entity.pdbx_description
1 polymer ?
#
loop_
_entity_poly.entity_id
_entity_poly.type
_entity_poly.pdbx_seq_one_letter_code
_entity_poly.pdbx_strand_id
1 'polypeptide(L)'
;MLKDLCFEIIQTCPNKCKFCSSNSSKDKTTIITLEDFKKTVMYFITHGGIGEISISGGEPFLHPDLFEMIKFCKDNGIRTVIFTSGIKRTPAMPEEAIEYIKNKCKKDLEEIEEHEPWNERLKRNVKAYYKRMINPGEFTSLTRQELEKIKELGVDKIVFDWQALDENIDNELMGRKALNTYLIDSLVRASIVGLNVDVHFIPMKPNYRQFPDIIECLEISKVKNISILNFVPQGRGLENKQDLMLNETELKEFSEILKKEKEKYSGNIRIGIPLNGKMSHLCTAGTEKLDIKYDGTILPCPAFKEMNVEKMEKYGIKLHSIYEDLEKVVIHEGTRKSPLCKQVYGFNGELTESEEIEFWGGIFMKILIGTKNPGKIEGAKQAFEKYFDKVEIEGIPVDSNVGDQPINEEILQGAKNRVENLKEYASKNNIKADFYISSEAGITDSLGEWIDINAVVVEDSKEFQSIGTSQGFPIPDKYIDEIKATELGKVMDKIFDGQELGKGKGGISYLTKNEVSRIDLTRTAFIMALTKHINGDIWR
;
A
#
# COMPACT_ATOMS: atom_id res chain seq x y z
N MET A 1 -4.64 10.18 -15.30
CA MET A 1 -4.57 8.78 -14.80
C MET A 1 -5.01 8.75 -13.35
N LEU A 2 -6.02 7.94 -13.01
CA LEU A 2 -6.36 7.66 -11.63
C LEU A 2 -5.27 6.79 -11.00
N LYS A 3 -4.72 7.21 -9.87
CA LYS A 3 -3.75 6.38 -9.14
C LYS A 3 -4.44 5.32 -8.28
N ASP A 4 -5.63 5.65 -7.75
CA ASP A 4 -6.39 4.78 -6.83
C ASP A 4 -7.90 4.96 -7.08
N LEU A 5 -8.57 3.88 -7.45
CA LEU A 5 -10.01 3.78 -7.56
C LEU A 5 -10.54 2.80 -6.51
N CYS A 6 -11.11 3.34 -5.43
CA CYS A 6 -11.82 2.51 -4.47
C CYS A 6 -13.20 2.16 -5.03
N PHE A 7 -13.54 0.87 -5.05
CA PHE A 7 -14.81 0.38 -5.58
C PHE A 7 -15.53 -0.50 -4.54
N GLU A 8 -16.60 0.03 -3.96
CA GLU A 8 -17.48 -0.74 -3.09
C GLU A 8 -18.44 -1.58 -3.94
N ILE A 9 -18.12 -2.87 -4.08
CA ILE A 9 -18.89 -3.75 -4.97
C ILE A 9 -20.18 -4.31 -4.35
N ILE A 10 -20.32 -4.22 -3.01
CA ILE A 10 -21.44 -4.80 -2.27
C ILE A 10 -21.66 -4.05 -0.93
N GLN A 11 -22.91 -3.91 -0.49
CA GLN A 11 -23.24 -3.34 0.82
C GLN A 11 -23.42 -4.41 1.91
N THR A 12 -23.72 -5.66 1.54
CA THR A 12 -23.89 -6.76 2.51
C THR A 12 -22.56 -6.99 3.27
N CYS A 13 -22.64 -7.12 4.60
CA CYS A 13 -21.49 -7.40 5.46
C CYS A 13 -21.90 -8.27 6.64
N PRO A 14 -21.08 -9.23 7.10
CA PRO A 14 -21.36 -10.01 8.32
C PRO A 14 -21.32 -9.14 9.58
N ASN A 15 -20.64 -8.00 9.50
CA ASN A 15 -20.45 -7.04 10.58
C ASN A 15 -21.49 -5.91 10.53
N LYS A 16 -21.70 -5.27 11.71
CA LYS A 16 -22.46 -4.03 11.85
C LYS A 16 -21.63 -3.01 12.66
N CYS A 17 -20.42 -2.72 12.19
CA CYS A 17 -19.44 -1.91 12.91
C CYS A 17 -20.01 -0.54 13.31
N LYS A 18 -19.75 -0.12 14.55
CA LYS A 18 -20.17 1.20 15.07
C LYS A 18 -19.51 2.35 14.32
N PHE A 19 -18.35 2.12 13.72
CA PHE A 19 -17.59 3.13 12.96
C PHE A 19 -17.79 3.04 11.43
N CYS A 20 -18.65 2.17 10.92
CA CYS A 20 -18.81 1.94 9.49
C CYS A 20 -19.31 3.18 8.75
N SER A 21 -18.53 3.66 7.80
CA SER A 21 -18.87 4.81 6.96
C SER A 21 -19.92 4.49 5.87
N SER A 22 -20.07 3.22 5.48
CA SER A 22 -20.96 2.77 4.39
C SER A 22 -22.27 2.17 4.90
N ASN A 23 -22.53 2.23 6.20
CA ASN A 23 -23.75 1.66 6.83
C ASN A 23 -24.02 0.19 6.47
N SER A 24 -22.97 -0.57 6.16
CA SER A 24 -23.08 -1.97 5.76
C SER A 24 -23.54 -2.86 6.90
N SER A 25 -24.32 -3.91 6.59
CA SER A 25 -24.79 -4.93 7.51
C SER A 25 -25.28 -6.16 6.74
N LYS A 26 -25.60 -7.24 7.46
CA LYS A 26 -26.13 -8.47 6.87
C LYS A 26 -27.50 -8.32 6.19
N ASP A 27 -28.25 -7.29 6.58
CA ASP A 27 -29.61 -7.03 6.11
C ASP A 27 -29.63 -6.18 4.83
N LYS A 28 -28.46 -5.73 4.36
CA LYS A 28 -28.29 -4.95 3.14
C LYS A 28 -28.09 -5.88 1.94
N THR A 29 -28.64 -5.48 0.79
CA THR A 29 -28.64 -6.32 -0.42
C THR A 29 -28.14 -5.61 -1.66
N THR A 30 -27.76 -4.32 -1.57
CA THR A 30 -27.27 -3.55 -2.71
C THR A 30 -25.93 -4.11 -3.18
N ILE A 31 -25.80 -4.31 -4.49
CA ILE A 31 -24.67 -4.92 -5.15
C ILE A 31 -24.42 -4.26 -6.50
N ILE A 32 -23.16 -4.10 -6.88
CA ILE A 32 -22.75 -3.69 -8.23
C ILE A 32 -22.65 -4.94 -9.11
N THR A 33 -23.30 -4.94 -10.26
CA THR A 33 -23.19 -6.09 -11.18
C THR A 33 -21.80 -6.21 -11.80
N LEU A 34 -21.41 -7.41 -12.21
CA LEU A 34 -20.16 -7.62 -12.95
C LEU A 34 -20.09 -6.78 -14.23
N GLU A 35 -21.23 -6.57 -14.90
CA GLU A 35 -21.33 -5.79 -16.13
C GLU A 35 -21.06 -4.31 -15.84
N ASP A 36 -21.72 -3.73 -14.82
CA ASP A 36 -21.53 -2.33 -14.43
C ASP A 36 -20.10 -2.08 -13.94
N PHE A 37 -19.53 -3.01 -13.18
CA PHE A 37 -18.13 -2.96 -12.78
C PHE A 37 -17.21 -2.89 -13.99
N LYS A 38 -17.33 -3.85 -14.93
CA LYS A 38 -16.51 -3.90 -16.15
C LYS A 38 -16.67 -2.64 -17.00
N LYS A 39 -17.90 -2.19 -17.23
CA LYS A 39 -18.21 -0.97 -18.00
C LYS A 39 -17.51 0.24 -17.38
N THR A 40 -17.63 0.41 -16.08
CA THR A 40 -17.06 1.55 -15.36
C THR A 40 -15.53 1.52 -15.38
N VAL A 41 -14.93 0.38 -15.11
CA VAL A 41 -13.48 0.22 -15.13
C VAL A 41 -12.92 0.47 -16.53
N MET A 42 -13.56 -0.07 -17.59
CA MET A 42 -13.16 0.17 -18.99
C MET A 42 -13.24 1.64 -19.37
N TYR A 43 -14.25 2.35 -18.90
CA TYR A 43 -14.34 3.80 -19.14
C TYR A 43 -13.09 4.51 -18.62
N PHE A 44 -12.70 4.28 -17.35
CA PHE A 44 -11.52 4.93 -16.79
C PHE A 44 -10.21 4.46 -17.41
N ILE A 45 -10.09 3.19 -17.86
CA ILE A 45 -8.92 2.72 -18.61
C ILE A 45 -8.74 3.52 -19.89
N THR A 46 -9.81 3.73 -20.65
CA THR A 46 -9.77 4.42 -21.94
C THR A 46 -9.65 5.95 -21.80
N HIS A 47 -10.00 6.51 -20.65
CA HIS A 47 -9.98 7.97 -20.37
C HIS A 47 -8.88 8.39 -19.40
N GLY A 48 -7.71 7.80 -19.51
CA GLY A 48 -6.52 8.24 -18.78
C GLY A 48 -5.83 7.16 -17.95
N GLY A 49 -6.46 5.98 -17.81
CA GLY A 49 -5.89 4.82 -17.10
C GLY A 49 -6.13 4.81 -15.59
N ILE A 50 -6.01 3.61 -15.02
CA ILE A 50 -6.11 3.32 -13.58
C ILE A 50 -4.81 2.64 -13.15
N GLY A 51 -4.18 3.13 -12.09
CA GLY A 51 -3.00 2.52 -11.49
C GLY A 51 -3.34 1.34 -10.58
N GLU A 52 -4.34 1.52 -9.71
CA GLU A 52 -4.76 0.53 -8.72
C GLU A 52 -6.28 0.57 -8.52
N ILE A 53 -6.89 -0.58 -8.36
CA ILE A 53 -8.27 -0.72 -7.89
C ILE A 53 -8.28 -1.35 -6.50
N SER A 54 -8.89 -0.63 -5.56
CA SER A 54 -9.19 -1.10 -4.22
C SER A 54 -10.61 -1.67 -4.18
N ILE A 55 -10.77 -2.99 -4.21
CA ILE A 55 -12.06 -3.67 -4.10
C ILE A 55 -12.48 -3.68 -2.63
N SER A 56 -13.61 -3.06 -2.33
CA SER A 56 -14.13 -2.83 -0.99
C SER A 56 -15.66 -3.00 -0.96
N GLY A 57 -16.28 -2.47 0.08
CA GLY A 57 -17.75 -2.44 0.25
C GLY A 57 -18.15 -2.87 1.64
N GLY A 58 -19.21 -3.69 1.76
CA GLY A 58 -19.51 -4.40 2.98
C GLY A 58 -18.45 -5.48 3.24
N GLU A 59 -18.66 -6.66 2.66
CA GLU A 59 -17.66 -7.73 2.64
C GLU A 59 -17.54 -8.29 1.21
N PRO A 60 -16.44 -8.01 0.50
CA PRO A 60 -16.28 -8.44 -0.89
C PRO A 60 -16.42 -9.94 -1.11
N PHE A 61 -16.02 -10.78 -0.15
CA PHE A 61 -16.17 -12.25 -0.23
C PHE A 61 -17.62 -12.75 -0.17
N LEU A 62 -18.58 -11.85 0.04
CA LEU A 62 -20.01 -12.14 -0.13
C LEU A 62 -20.52 -11.84 -1.54
N HIS A 63 -19.69 -11.19 -2.38
CA HIS A 63 -20.06 -10.89 -3.77
C HIS A 63 -19.89 -12.12 -4.66
N PRO A 64 -20.92 -12.57 -5.40
CA PRO A 64 -20.85 -13.80 -6.20
C PRO A 64 -19.77 -13.74 -7.29
N ASP A 65 -19.54 -12.57 -7.87
CA ASP A 65 -18.64 -12.37 -9.01
C ASP A 65 -17.28 -11.79 -8.62
N LEU A 66 -16.89 -11.82 -7.32
CA LEU A 66 -15.63 -11.23 -6.85
C LEU A 66 -14.41 -11.72 -7.66
N PHE A 67 -14.30 -13.03 -7.88
CA PHE A 67 -13.15 -13.60 -8.59
C PHE A 67 -13.11 -13.21 -10.06
N GLU A 68 -14.26 -13.02 -10.70
CA GLU A 68 -14.35 -12.54 -12.09
C GLU A 68 -13.97 -11.06 -12.20
N MET A 69 -14.32 -10.24 -11.19
CA MET A 69 -13.89 -8.85 -11.10
C MET A 69 -12.38 -8.73 -10.93
N ILE A 70 -11.78 -9.54 -10.03
CA ILE A 70 -10.32 -9.60 -9.84
C ILE A 70 -9.64 -10.03 -11.14
N LYS A 71 -10.13 -11.10 -11.78
CA LYS A 71 -9.60 -11.58 -13.05
C LYS A 71 -9.63 -10.49 -14.12
N PHE A 72 -10.73 -9.76 -14.22
CA PHE A 72 -10.87 -8.66 -15.16
C PHE A 72 -9.85 -7.55 -14.92
N CYS A 73 -9.60 -7.16 -13.67
CA CYS A 73 -8.55 -6.19 -13.34
C CYS A 73 -7.16 -6.70 -13.76
N LYS A 74 -6.87 -7.95 -13.47
CA LYS A 74 -5.59 -8.60 -13.85
C LYS A 74 -5.39 -8.64 -15.36
N ASP A 75 -6.41 -9.05 -16.11
CA ASP A 75 -6.37 -9.15 -17.57
C ASP A 75 -6.12 -7.77 -18.23
N ASN A 76 -6.45 -6.68 -17.53
CA ASN A 76 -6.22 -5.29 -17.97
C ASN A 76 -4.96 -4.65 -17.33
N GLY A 77 -4.12 -5.42 -16.65
CA GLY A 77 -2.86 -4.93 -16.08
C GLY A 77 -3.01 -3.96 -14.90
N ILE A 78 -4.17 -3.98 -14.21
CA ILE A 78 -4.47 -3.08 -13.10
C ILE A 78 -4.06 -3.76 -11.79
N ARG A 79 -3.34 -3.04 -10.94
CA ARG A 79 -3.05 -3.49 -9.57
C ARG A 79 -4.35 -3.61 -8.78
N THR A 80 -4.46 -4.69 -8.00
CA THR A 80 -5.70 -4.99 -7.27
C THR A 80 -5.41 -5.18 -5.79
N VAL A 81 -6.13 -4.42 -4.96
CA VAL A 81 -6.12 -4.52 -3.50
C VAL A 81 -7.51 -4.94 -3.03
N ILE A 82 -7.61 -5.87 -2.09
CA ILE A 82 -8.88 -6.31 -1.51
C ILE A 82 -8.94 -5.89 -0.05
N PHE A 83 -10.02 -5.21 0.36
CA PHE A 83 -10.32 -4.90 1.75
C PHE A 83 -11.36 -5.87 2.27
N THR A 84 -11.08 -6.55 3.39
CA THR A 84 -11.97 -7.60 3.90
C THR A 84 -12.02 -7.64 5.42
N SER A 85 -13.13 -8.09 5.96
CA SER A 85 -13.25 -8.50 7.36
C SER A 85 -12.69 -9.92 7.62
N GLY A 86 -12.27 -10.63 6.57
CA GLY A 86 -11.79 -12.01 6.67
C GLY A 86 -12.89 -13.03 6.94
N ILE A 87 -14.16 -12.68 6.79
CA ILE A 87 -15.30 -13.49 7.17
C ILE A 87 -16.23 -13.62 5.97
N LYS A 88 -16.60 -14.84 5.65
CA LYS A 88 -17.54 -15.15 4.57
C LYS A 88 -18.74 -15.93 5.07
N ARG A 89 -19.79 -16.01 4.24
CA ARG A 89 -20.92 -16.90 4.52
C ARG A 89 -20.48 -18.36 4.43
N THR A 90 -20.93 -19.18 5.37
CA THR A 90 -20.69 -20.62 5.33
C THR A 90 -21.38 -21.20 4.11
N PRO A 91 -20.67 -21.94 3.25
CA PRO A 91 -21.30 -22.63 2.13
C PRO A 91 -22.37 -23.61 2.62
N ALA A 92 -23.45 -23.71 1.88
CA ALA A 92 -24.44 -24.76 2.15
C ALA A 92 -23.78 -26.13 1.98
N MET A 93 -23.96 -27.00 2.94
CA MET A 93 -23.42 -28.36 2.86
C MET A 93 -24.35 -29.20 1.97
N PRO A 94 -23.83 -29.94 0.99
CA PRO A 94 -24.62 -30.87 0.18
C PRO A 94 -25.34 -31.91 1.07
N GLU A 95 -26.56 -32.27 0.69
CA GLU A 95 -27.33 -33.26 1.44
C GLU A 95 -26.59 -34.60 1.63
N GLU A 96 -25.89 -35.04 0.58
CA GLU A 96 -25.06 -36.25 0.62
C GLU A 96 -23.97 -36.18 1.70
N ALA A 97 -23.32 -35.01 1.84
CA ALA A 97 -22.31 -34.79 2.86
C ALA A 97 -22.93 -34.78 4.28
N ILE A 98 -24.11 -34.17 4.43
CA ILE A 98 -24.86 -34.21 5.70
C ILE A 98 -25.22 -35.64 6.07
N GLU A 99 -25.69 -36.42 5.10
CA GLU A 99 -26.04 -37.85 5.31
C GLU A 99 -24.81 -38.68 5.68
N TYR A 100 -23.70 -38.48 4.96
CA TYR A 100 -22.43 -39.14 5.30
C TYR A 100 -22.00 -38.86 6.75
N ILE A 101 -22.04 -37.57 7.16
CA ILE A 101 -21.67 -37.15 8.53
C ILE A 101 -22.60 -37.77 9.56
N LYS A 102 -23.93 -37.83 9.30
CA LYS A 102 -24.90 -38.50 10.18
C LYS A 102 -24.61 -39.99 10.34
N ASN A 103 -24.31 -40.66 9.23
CA ASN A 103 -23.99 -42.08 9.21
C ASN A 103 -22.68 -42.36 9.95
N LYS A 104 -21.67 -41.52 9.78
CA LYS A 104 -20.41 -41.61 10.54
C LYS A 104 -20.63 -41.39 12.04
N CYS A 105 -21.43 -40.39 12.42
CA CYS A 105 -21.80 -40.14 13.81
C CYS A 105 -22.47 -41.36 14.43
N LYS A 106 -23.39 -42.01 13.70
CA LYS A 106 -24.08 -43.22 14.14
C LYS A 106 -23.09 -44.35 14.39
N LYS A 107 -22.19 -44.60 13.45
CA LYS A 107 -21.15 -45.64 13.57
C LYS A 107 -20.23 -45.41 14.76
N ASP A 108 -19.74 -44.20 14.96
CA ASP A 108 -18.86 -43.87 16.09
C ASP A 108 -19.59 -44.02 17.44
N LEU A 109 -20.90 -43.74 17.49
CA LEU A 109 -21.71 -43.95 18.69
C LEU A 109 -21.99 -45.45 18.97
N GLU A 110 -22.18 -46.26 17.92
CA GLU A 110 -22.32 -47.71 18.01
C GLU A 110 -21.02 -48.35 18.55
N GLU A 111 -19.86 -47.89 18.07
CA GLU A 111 -18.54 -48.33 18.54
C GLU A 111 -18.31 -47.98 20.02
N ILE A 112 -18.72 -46.79 20.46
CA ILE A 112 -18.67 -46.39 21.87
C ILE A 112 -19.62 -47.23 22.72
N GLU A 113 -20.82 -47.51 22.22
CA GLU A 113 -21.78 -48.36 22.94
C GLU A 113 -21.28 -49.80 23.12
N GLU A 114 -20.54 -50.33 22.15
CA GLU A 114 -19.95 -51.66 22.19
C GLU A 114 -18.77 -51.76 23.17
N HIS A 115 -17.87 -50.73 23.18
CA HIS A 115 -16.62 -50.81 23.93
C HIS A 115 -16.66 -50.08 25.29
N GLU A 116 -17.38 -48.94 25.36
CA GLU A 116 -17.48 -48.07 26.53
C GLU A 116 -18.93 -47.62 26.81
N PRO A 117 -19.89 -48.56 27.01
CA PRO A 117 -21.31 -48.20 27.12
C PRO A 117 -21.64 -47.24 28.26
N TRP A 118 -20.78 -47.18 29.29
CA TRP A 118 -20.92 -46.30 30.45
C TRP A 118 -20.43 -44.84 30.20
N ASN A 119 -19.76 -44.58 29.08
CA ASN A 119 -19.11 -43.28 28.85
C ASN A 119 -20.07 -42.25 28.21
N GLU A 120 -21.09 -41.86 28.97
CA GLU A 120 -22.08 -40.86 28.55
C GLU A 120 -21.46 -39.49 28.20
N ARG A 121 -20.30 -39.16 28.79
CA ARG A 121 -19.57 -37.92 28.46
C ARG A 121 -18.99 -38.00 27.04
N LEU A 122 -18.39 -39.10 26.67
CA LEU A 122 -17.83 -39.32 25.33
C LEU A 122 -18.94 -39.30 24.29
N LYS A 123 -20.05 -40.00 24.50
CA LYS A 123 -21.23 -39.99 23.62
C LYS A 123 -21.77 -38.57 23.39
N ARG A 124 -21.86 -37.75 24.44
CA ARG A 124 -22.30 -36.36 24.35
C ARG A 124 -21.31 -35.52 23.54
N ASN A 125 -20.01 -35.70 23.75
CA ASN A 125 -18.97 -34.95 23.02
C ASN A 125 -18.97 -35.30 21.52
N VAL A 126 -19.12 -36.57 21.18
CA VAL A 126 -19.22 -37.05 19.79
C VAL A 126 -20.48 -36.48 19.12
N LYS A 127 -21.64 -36.56 19.77
CA LYS A 127 -22.88 -35.94 19.25
C LYS A 127 -22.72 -34.43 19.04
N ALA A 128 -22.10 -33.72 19.99
CA ALA A 128 -21.88 -32.28 19.89
C ALA A 128 -20.90 -31.93 18.75
N TYR A 129 -19.85 -32.73 18.56
CA TYR A 129 -18.88 -32.58 17.48
C TYR A 129 -19.56 -32.68 16.11
N TYR A 130 -20.30 -33.76 15.87
CA TYR A 130 -20.98 -33.96 14.59
C TYR A 130 -22.12 -32.97 14.35
N LYS A 131 -22.83 -32.55 15.41
CA LYS A 131 -23.82 -31.48 15.31
C LYS A 131 -23.20 -30.15 14.86
N ARG A 132 -22.00 -29.82 15.36
CA ARG A 132 -21.26 -28.63 14.92
C ARG A 132 -20.79 -28.75 13.48
N MET A 133 -20.37 -29.91 13.02
CA MET A 133 -20.01 -30.15 11.63
C MET A 133 -21.18 -29.93 10.67
N ILE A 134 -22.38 -30.40 11.00
CA ILE A 134 -23.59 -30.23 10.18
C ILE A 134 -24.12 -28.80 10.23
N ASN A 135 -23.95 -28.13 11.38
CA ASN A 135 -24.42 -26.74 11.58
C ASN A 135 -23.26 -25.85 12.02
N PRO A 136 -22.34 -25.50 11.12
CA PRO A 136 -21.13 -24.76 11.46
C PRO A 136 -21.37 -23.27 11.77
N GLY A 137 -22.59 -22.77 11.64
CA GLY A 137 -22.94 -21.35 11.79
C GLY A 137 -23.11 -20.65 10.44
N GLU A 138 -23.62 -19.40 10.48
CA GLU A 138 -23.90 -18.62 9.27
C GLU A 138 -22.61 -18.15 8.58
N PHE A 139 -21.55 -17.92 9.34
CA PHE A 139 -20.29 -17.34 8.87
C PHE A 139 -19.09 -18.23 9.24
N THR A 140 -18.02 -18.11 8.46
CA THR A 140 -16.76 -18.84 8.63
C THR A 140 -15.58 -18.00 8.09
N SER A 141 -14.37 -18.48 8.37
CA SER A 141 -13.12 -17.93 7.82
C SER A 141 -13.03 -18.14 6.30
N LEU A 142 -12.18 -17.36 5.65
CA LEU A 142 -11.76 -17.64 4.28
C LEU A 142 -11.00 -18.97 4.22
N THR A 143 -11.28 -19.77 3.21
CA THR A 143 -10.59 -21.04 3.00
C THR A 143 -9.21 -20.83 2.39
N ARG A 144 -8.32 -21.80 2.61
CA ARG A 144 -7.02 -21.83 1.95
C ARG A 144 -7.14 -21.80 0.42
N GLN A 145 -8.10 -22.54 -0.14
CA GLN A 145 -8.33 -22.60 -1.59
C GLN A 145 -8.73 -21.25 -2.18
N GLU A 146 -9.58 -20.47 -1.48
CA GLU A 146 -9.95 -19.13 -1.91
C GLU A 146 -8.75 -18.17 -1.88
N LEU A 147 -7.92 -18.25 -0.85
CA LEU A 147 -6.73 -17.43 -0.71
C LEU A 147 -5.66 -17.81 -1.75
N GLU A 148 -5.47 -19.10 -2.04
CA GLU A 148 -4.61 -19.57 -3.13
C GLU A 148 -5.12 -19.06 -4.49
N LYS A 149 -6.43 -19.12 -4.74
CA LYS A 149 -7.05 -18.59 -5.97
C LYS A 149 -6.84 -17.08 -6.12
N ILE A 150 -6.96 -16.31 -5.04
CA ILE A 150 -6.66 -14.86 -5.05
C ILE A 150 -5.20 -14.63 -5.45
N LYS A 151 -4.28 -15.40 -4.87
CA LYS A 151 -2.86 -15.32 -5.20
C LYS A 151 -2.58 -15.67 -6.66
N GLU A 152 -3.19 -16.73 -7.19
CA GLU A 152 -3.08 -17.14 -8.59
C GLU A 152 -3.63 -16.07 -9.55
N LEU A 153 -4.72 -15.41 -9.16
CA LEU A 153 -5.27 -14.27 -9.89
C LEU A 153 -4.39 -13.02 -9.81
N GLY A 154 -3.32 -13.04 -9.00
CA GLY A 154 -2.32 -11.98 -8.92
C GLY A 154 -2.81 -10.73 -8.19
N VAL A 155 -3.61 -10.90 -7.13
CA VAL A 155 -3.94 -9.81 -6.22
C VAL A 155 -2.67 -9.28 -5.56
N ASP A 156 -2.44 -7.97 -5.65
CA ASP A 156 -1.22 -7.33 -5.16
C ASP A 156 -1.19 -7.20 -3.64
N LYS A 157 -2.35 -7.04 -3.00
CA LYS A 157 -2.46 -6.90 -1.55
C LYS A 157 -3.86 -7.33 -1.05
N ILE A 158 -3.91 -7.95 0.13
CA ILE A 158 -5.14 -8.18 0.89
C ILE A 158 -5.04 -7.43 2.21
N VAL A 159 -6.06 -6.65 2.54
CA VAL A 159 -6.10 -5.78 3.72
C VAL A 159 -7.21 -6.24 4.65
N PHE A 160 -6.84 -6.63 5.86
CA PHE A 160 -7.78 -7.06 6.89
C PHE A 160 -8.14 -5.91 7.83
N ASP A 161 -9.43 -5.73 8.08
CA ASP A 161 -9.96 -4.72 9.01
C ASP A 161 -10.01 -5.31 10.43
N TRP A 162 -8.94 -5.12 11.22
CA TRP A 162 -8.81 -5.69 12.57
C TRP A 162 -8.69 -4.60 13.63
N GLN A 163 -9.71 -4.52 14.49
CA GLN A 163 -9.86 -3.38 15.41
C GLN A 163 -9.60 -3.71 16.89
N ALA A 164 -9.67 -4.95 17.30
CA ALA A 164 -9.41 -5.35 18.69
C ALA A 164 -9.03 -6.82 18.80
N LEU A 165 -8.19 -7.15 19.79
CA LEU A 165 -7.89 -8.53 20.18
C LEU A 165 -8.89 -9.04 21.25
N ASP A 166 -9.25 -8.19 22.21
CA ASP A 166 -10.27 -8.52 23.21
C ASP A 166 -11.64 -8.76 22.55
N GLU A 167 -12.23 -9.92 22.80
CA GLU A 167 -13.47 -10.33 22.15
C GLU A 167 -14.65 -9.43 22.49
N ASN A 168 -14.72 -8.87 23.69
CA ASN A 168 -15.82 -7.99 24.08
C ASN A 168 -15.73 -6.65 23.35
N ILE A 169 -14.52 -6.09 23.27
CA ILE A 169 -14.27 -4.84 22.53
C ILE A 169 -14.48 -5.05 21.04
N ASP A 170 -14.01 -6.17 20.48
CA ASP A 170 -14.26 -6.51 19.07
C ASP A 170 -15.76 -6.65 18.81
N ASN A 171 -16.48 -7.42 19.63
CA ASN A 171 -17.92 -7.63 19.49
C ASN A 171 -18.69 -6.31 19.57
N GLU A 172 -18.28 -5.41 20.45
CA GLU A 172 -18.89 -4.09 20.60
C GLU A 172 -18.63 -3.20 19.37
N LEU A 173 -17.37 -3.08 18.95
CA LEU A 173 -16.97 -2.23 17.83
C LEU A 173 -17.49 -2.75 16.50
N MET A 174 -17.38 -4.05 16.27
CA MET A 174 -17.76 -4.68 15.00
C MET A 174 -19.25 -5.04 14.93
N GLY A 175 -20.01 -4.89 16.02
CA GLY A 175 -21.44 -5.20 16.09
C GLY A 175 -21.76 -6.65 15.77
N ARG A 176 -20.94 -7.59 16.28
CA ARG A 176 -21.01 -9.03 16.00
C ARG A 176 -20.77 -9.84 17.27
N LYS A 177 -20.92 -11.16 17.23
CA LYS A 177 -20.57 -12.07 18.32
C LYS A 177 -19.61 -13.15 17.83
N ALA A 178 -18.49 -13.32 18.53
CA ALA A 178 -17.54 -14.43 18.36
C ALA A 178 -17.06 -14.67 16.92
N LEU A 179 -16.95 -13.61 16.10
CA LEU A 179 -16.43 -13.72 14.73
C LEU A 179 -14.96 -13.30 14.61
N ASN A 180 -14.35 -12.74 15.65
CA ASN A 180 -12.95 -12.31 15.65
C ASN A 180 -12.00 -13.46 15.34
N THR A 181 -12.26 -14.65 15.86
CA THR A 181 -11.47 -15.85 15.57
C THR A 181 -11.45 -16.21 14.08
N TYR A 182 -12.53 -15.96 13.34
CA TYR A 182 -12.58 -16.20 11.89
C TYR A 182 -11.73 -15.21 11.11
N LEU A 183 -11.70 -13.94 11.54
CA LEU A 183 -10.82 -12.93 10.97
C LEU A 183 -9.36 -13.34 11.16
N ILE A 184 -8.96 -13.65 12.41
CA ILE A 184 -7.58 -14.02 12.74
C ILE A 184 -7.16 -15.28 11.97
N ASP A 185 -8.01 -16.29 11.90
CA ASP A 185 -7.75 -17.51 11.14
C ASP A 185 -7.56 -17.23 9.64
N SER A 186 -8.38 -16.34 9.05
CA SER A 186 -8.24 -15.92 7.65
C SER A 186 -6.94 -15.17 7.41
N LEU A 187 -6.56 -14.27 8.31
CA LEU A 187 -5.34 -13.48 8.24
C LEU A 187 -4.10 -14.38 8.31
N VAL A 188 -4.07 -15.31 9.27
CA VAL A 188 -2.97 -16.27 9.41
C VAL A 188 -2.86 -17.16 8.17
N ARG A 189 -3.98 -17.67 7.65
CA ARG A 189 -3.98 -18.45 6.40
C ARG A 189 -3.47 -17.65 5.20
N ALA A 190 -3.88 -16.38 5.07
CA ALA A 190 -3.40 -15.51 4.00
C ALA A 190 -1.88 -15.31 4.06
N SER A 191 -1.33 -15.13 5.28
CA SER A 191 0.11 -15.06 5.52
C SER A 191 0.83 -16.37 5.15
N ILE A 192 0.28 -17.53 5.55
CA ILE A 192 0.85 -18.86 5.22
C ILE A 192 0.83 -19.12 3.71
N VAL A 193 -0.23 -18.73 3.00
CA VAL A 193 -0.31 -18.82 1.54
C VAL A 193 0.72 -17.90 0.86
N GLY A 194 1.24 -16.91 1.58
CA GLY A 194 2.23 -15.96 1.08
C GLY A 194 1.61 -14.86 0.23
N LEU A 195 0.41 -14.41 0.60
CA LEU A 195 -0.17 -13.16 0.11
C LEU A 195 0.51 -11.98 0.79
N ASN A 196 0.56 -10.84 0.10
CA ASN A 196 0.96 -9.57 0.72
C ASN A 196 -0.19 -9.08 1.62
N VAL A 197 -0.05 -9.31 2.93
CA VAL A 197 -1.08 -8.99 3.94
C VAL A 197 -0.78 -7.65 4.56
N ASP A 198 -1.79 -6.78 4.64
CA ASP A 198 -1.81 -5.54 5.42
C ASP A 198 -2.97 -5.60 6.42
N VAL A 199 -2.88 -4.89 7.52
CA VAL A 199 -3.95 -4.74 8.51
C VAL A 199 -4.32 -3.26 8.64
N HIS A 200 -5.61 -2.96 8.61
CA HIS A 200 -6.12 -1.64 8.93
C HIS A 200 -6.54 -1.58 10.40
N PHE A 201 -6.00 -0.61 11.11
CA PHE A 201 -6.36 -0.28 12.49
C PHE A 201 -6.79 1.17 12.59
N ILE A 202 -7.96 1.39 13.19
CA ILE A 202 -8.51 2.73 13.47
C ILE A 202 -8.45 2.93 14.98
N PRO A 203 -7.58 3.80 15.50
CA PRO A 203 -7.54 4.08 16.95
C PRO A 203 -8.81 4.81 17.38
N MET A 204 -9.55 4.17 18.27
CA MET A 204 -10.80 4.66 18.86
C MET A 204 -10.75 4.48 20.39
N LYS A 205 -11.58 5.21 21.15
CA LYS A 205 -11.60 5.14 22.62
C LYS A 205 -11.60 3.72 23.19
N PRO A 206 -12.40 2.76 22.65
CA PRO A 206 -12.42 1.41 23.21
C PRO A 206 -11.17 0.59 22.93
N ASN A 207 -10.42 0.86 21.82
CA ASN A 207 -9.41 -0.08 21.31
C ASN A 207 -7.97 0.46 21.27
N TYR A 208 -7.72 1.76 21.32
CA TYR A 208 -6.39 2.28 21.05
C TYR A 208 -5.29 1.75 22.00
N ARG A 209 -5.66 1.36 23.23
CA ARG A 209 -4.73 0.76 24.19
C ARG A 209 -4.39 -0.70 23.88
N GLN A 210 -5.16 -1.38 23.01
CA GLN A 210 -4.87 -2.75 22.57
C GLN A 210 -3.90 -2.82 21.38
N PHE A 211 -3.46 -1.68 20.88
CA PHE A 211 -2.54 -1.65 19.75
C PHE A 211 -1.26 -2.48 19.96
N PRO A 212 -0.60 -2.46 21.15
CA PRO A 212 0.55 -3.33 21.41
C PRO A 212 0.24 -4.82 21.27
N ASP A 213 -0.92 -5.27 21.77
CA ASP A 213 -1.32 -6.68 21.69
C ASP A 213 -1.57 -7.11 20.24
N ILE A 214 -2.13 -6.23 19.41
CA ILE A 214 -2.29 -6.46 17.97
C ILE A 214 -0.91 -6.56 17.30
N ILE A 215 0.03 -5.67 17.60
CA ILE A 215 1.39 -5.71 17.06
C ILE A 215 2.09 -7.03 17.41
N GLU A 216 1.97 -7.51 18.65
CA GLU A 216 2.52 -8.80 19.07
C GLU A 216 1.93 -9.96 18.26
N CYS A 217 0.61 -9.97 18.04
CA CYS A 217 -0.04 -10.97 17.20
C CYS A 217 0.41 -10.92 15.73
N LEU A 218 0.66 -9.72 15.18
CA LEU A 218 1.17 -9.57 13.83
C LEU A 218 2.60 -10.09 13.69
N GLU A 219 3.46 -9.86 14.68
CA GLU A 219 4.81 -10.46 14.72
C GLU A 219 4.76 -11.99 14.71
N ILE A 220 3.94 -12.60 15.58
CA ILE A 220 3.75 -14.06 15.65
C ILE A 220 3.22 -14.61 14.31
N SER A 221 2.30 -13.90 13.68
CA SER A 221 1.67 -14.27 12.41
C SER A 221 2.54 -13.95 11.18
N LYS A 222 3.71 -13.34 11.36
CA LYS A 222 4.64 -12.89 10.31
C LYS A 222 4.00 -11.92 9.31
N VAL A 223 2.98 -11.21 9.72
CA VAL A 223 2.40 -10.11 8.93
C VAL A 223 3.33 -8.92 9.04
N LYS A 224 3.67 -8.29 7.93
CA LYS A 224 4.71 -7.25 7.87
C LYS A 224 4.17 -5.83 7.74
N ASN A 225 2.88 -5.65 7.51
CA ASN A 225 2.32 -4.33 7.28
C ASN A 225 1.08 -4.09 8.12
N ILE A 226 1.02 -2.92 8.75
CA ILE A 226 -0.17 -2.38 9.40
C ILE A 226 -0.33 -0.90 9.05
N SER A 227 -1.55 -0.51 8.70
CA SER A 227 -1.91 0.86 8.36
C SER A 227 -2.82 1.46 9.44
N ILE A 228 -2.36 2.52 10.07
CA ILE A 228 -3.15 3.29 11.02
C ILE A 228 -4.00 4.29 10.23
N LEU A 229 -5.31 4.22 10.41
CA LEU A 229 -6.25 5.13 9.75
C LEU A 229 -6.84 6.09 10.78
N ASN A 230 -7.13 7.32 10.34
CA ASN A 230 -7.87 8.24 11.18
C ASN A 230 -9.36 7.86 11.20
N PHE A 231 -9.99 7.97 12.37
CA PHE A 231 -11.44 7.83 12.49
C PHE A 231 -12.12 9.01 11.79
N VAL A 232 -12.90 8.72 10.76
CA VAL A 232 -13.71 9.70 10.03
C VAL A 232 -15.17 9.48 10.41
N PRO A 233 -15.84 10.43 11.10
CA PRO A 233 -17.21 10.29 11.58
C PRO A 233 -18.21 10.40 10.43
N GLN A 234 -18.52 9.26 9.83
CA GLN A 234 -19.45 9.07 8.71
C GLN A 234 -20.37 7.89 8.99
N GLY A 235 -21.56 7.87 8.41
CA GLY A 235 -22.53 6.81 8.61
C GLY A 235 -22.73 6.52 10.10
N ARG A 236 -22.68 5.24 10.51
CA ARG A 236 -22.74 4.88 11.94
C ARG A 236 -21.62 5.48 12.77
N GLY A 237 -20.47 5.75 12.18
CA GLY A 237 -19.38 6.45 12.87
C GLY A 237 -19.76 7.86 13.31
N LEU A 238 -20.65 8.54 12.57
CA LEU A 238 -21.17 9.84 12.99
C LEU A 238 -22.14 9.73 14.17
N GLU A 239 -23.01 8.71 14.16
CA GLU A 239 -23.94 8.43 15.25
C GLU A 239 -23.22 8.12 16.57
N ASN A 240 -22.09 7.41 16.49
CA ASN A 240 -21.29 6.97 17.64
C ASN A 240 -20.04 7.84 17.88
N LYS A 241 -19.95 9.03 17.29
CA LYS A 241 -18.74 9.88 17.34
C LYS A 241 -18.23 10.13 18.76
N GLN A 242 -19.12 10.41 19.70
CA GLN A 242 -18.75 10.75 21.08
C GLN A 242 -18.08 9.57 21.80
N ASP A 243 -18.53 8.34 21.52
CA ASP A 243 -18.01 7.12 22.15
C ASP A 243 -16.75 6.58 21.49
N LEU A 244 -16.50 6.97 20.22
CA LEU A 244 -15.41 6.42 19.42
C LEU A 244 -14.23 7.36 19.24
N MET A 245 -14.48 8.66 19.03
CA MET A 245 -13.44 9.62 18.67
C MET A 245 -12.51 9.92 19.84
N LEU A 246 -11.21 9.75 19.66
CA LEU A 246 -10.20 10.12 20.64
C LEU A 246 -10.20 11.64 20.89
N ASN A 247 -10.07 12.03 22.15
CA ASN A 247 -9.77 13.42 22.52
C ASN A 247 -8.25 13.67 22.43
N GLU A 248 -7.82 14.92 22.66
CA GLU A 248 -6.42 15.31 22.54
C GLU A 248 -5.49 14.54 23.49
N THR A 249 -5.95 14.26 24.71
CA THR A 249 -5.16 13.51 25.70
C THR A 249 -4.99 12.06 25.26
N GLU A 250 -6.07 11.41 24.81
CA GLU A 250 -6.07 10.04 24.30
C GLU A 250 -5.23 9.92 23.01
N LEU A 251 -5.26 10.94 22.14
CA LEU A 251 -4.41 11.02 20.96
C LEU A 251 -2.93 11.11 21.31
N LYS A 252 -2.56 11.90 22.32
CA LYS A 252 -1.18 11.97 22.82
C LYS A 252 -0.74 10.63 23.41
N GLU A 253 -1.58 9.99 24.22
CA GLU A 253 -1.31 8.66 24.78
C GLU A 253 -1.11 7.63 23.65
N PHE A 254 -1.99 7.60 22.65
CA PHE A 254 -1.85 6.70 21.50
C PHE A 254 -0.56 6.98 20.72
N SER A 255 -0.18 8.24 20.58
CA SER A 255 1.07 8.62 19.92
C SER A 255 2.31 8.03 20.61
N GLU A 256 2.33 8.05 21.95
CA GLU A 256 3.41 7.44 22.73
C GLU A 256 3.44 5.91 22.62
N ILE A 257 2.25 5.28 22.60
CA ILE A 257 2.12 3.83 22.35
C ILE A 257 2.70 3.50 20.96
N LEU A 258 2.25 4.22 19.94
CA LEU A 258 2.64 4.01 18.55
C LEU A 258 4.15 4.16 18.34
N LYS A 259 4.78 5.16 19.00
CA LYS A 259 6.22 5.37 18.98
C LYS A 259 6.99 4.17 19.53
N LYS A 260 6.56 3.65 20.67
CA LYS A 260 7.20 2.49 21.32
C LYS A 260 7.06 1.23 20.47
N GLU A 261 5.88 1.00 19.91
CA GLU A 261 5.63 -0.19 19.10
C GLU A 261 6.36 -0.11 17.74
N LYS A 262 6.52 1.08 17.18
CA LYS A 262 7.30 1.27 15.96
C LYS A 262 8.78 0.91 16.12
N GLU A 263 9.35 1.10 17.31
CA GLU A 263 10.74 0.72 17.61
C GLU A 263 10.93 -0.79 17.75
N LYS A 264 9.88 -1.54 18.09
CA LYS A 264 9.91 -2.98 18.37
C LYS A 264 9.45 -3.83 17.18
N TYR A 265 8.46 -3.34 16.44
CA TYR A 265 7.86 -4.10 15.34
C TYR A 265 8.83 -4.28 14.18
N SER A 266 9.07 -5.53 13.79
CA SER A 266 9.96 -5.86 12.66
C SER A 266 9.36 -5.51 11.29
N GLY A 267 8.08 -5.23 11.25
CA GLY A 267 7.33 -4.86 10.06
C GLY A 267 7.22 -3.34 9.86
N ASN A 268 6.32 -2.94 9.00
CA ASN A 268 6.08 -1.54 8.63
C ASN A 268 4.75 -1.04 9.22
N ILE A 269 4.80 0.04 10.00
CA ILE A 269 3.62 0.75 10.50
C ILE A 269 3.43 2.01 9.65
N ARG A 270 2.39 2.01 8.81
CA ARG A 270 2.04 3.16 7.96
C ARG A 270 0.92 3.97 8.60
N ILE A 271 1.00 5.29 8.51
CA ILE A 271 -0.09 6.18 8.91
C ILE A 271 -0.76 6.71 7.64
N GLY A 272 -1.99 6.28 7.39
CA GLY A 272 -2.71 6.58 6.16
C GLY A 272 -3.20 8.03 6.07
N ILE A 273 -3.87 8.52 7.12
CA ILE A 273 -4.32 9.90 7.25
C ILE A 273 -3.76 10.43 8.57
N PRO A 274 -3.10 11.61 8.59
CA PRO A 274 -2.55 12.17 9.81
C PRO A 274 -3.63 12.34 10.89
N LEU A 275 -3.39 11.84 12.09
CA LEU A 275 -4.34 11.88 13.20
C LEU A 275 -4.56 13.31 13.73
N ASN A 276 -3.59 14.20 13.53
CA ASN A 276 -3.64 15.60 13.93
C ASN A 276 -4.21 16.56 12.87
N GLY A 277 -4.71 16.03 11.74
CA GLY A 277 -5.25 16.83 10.65
C GLY A 277 -4.23 17.62 9.82
N LYS A 278 -2.93 17.54 10.13
CA LYS A 278 -1.87 18.12 9.27
C LYS A 278 -1.56 17.14 8.14
N MET A 279 -1.72 17.58 6.89
CA MET A 279 -1.41 16.78 5.70
C MET A 279 0.02 17.07 5.26
N SER A 280 0.84 16.05 5.13
CA SER A 280 2.21 16.15 4.60
C SER A 280 2.26 16.15 3.07
N HIS A 281 1.14 15.91 2.40
CA HIS A 281 1.05 15.82 0.94
C HIS A 281 -0.20 16.51 0.40
N LEU A 282 -0.20 16.83 -0.89
CA LEU A 282 -1.37 17.39 -1.56
C LEU A 282 -2.53 16.38 -1.59
N CYS A 283 -3.73 16.84 -1.29
CA CYS A 283 -4.92 16.01 -1.41
C CYS A 283 -5.24 15.72 -2.88
N THR A 284 -5.33 14.45 -3.24
CA THR A 284 -5.63 14.00 -4.61
C THR A 284 -7.08 13.52 -4.78
N ALA A 285 -7.92 13.75 -3.76
CA ALA A 285 -9.35 13.43 -3.83
C ALA A 285 -10.02 14.12 -5.02
N GLY A 286 -10.73 13.36 -5.85
CA GLY A 286 -11.39 13.88 -7.05
C GLY A 286 -10.48 14.12 -8.26
N THR A 287 -9.18 13.91 -8.15
CA THR A 287 -8.23 14.07 -9.26
C THR A 287 -7.49 12.78 -9.62
N GLU A 288 -6.74 12.23 -8.66
CA GLU A 288 -6.01 10.97 -8.83
C GLU A 288 -6.65 9.83 -8.04
N LYS A 289 -7.61 10.16 -7.15
CA LYS A 289 -8.34 9.22 -6.30
C LYS A 289 -9.83 9.43 -6.42
N LEU A 290 -10.56 8.34 -6.60
CA LEU A 290 -12.03 8.30 -6.58
C LEU A 290 -12.52 7.15 -5.70
N ASP A 291 -13.76 7.27 -5.25
CA ASP A 291 -14.49 6.19 -4.58
C ASP A 291 -15.84 5.98 -5.29
N ILE A 292 -16.14 4.74 -5.62
CA ILE A 292 -17.43 4.33 -6.15
C ILE A 292 -18.15 3.55 -5.07
N LYS A 293 -19.24 4.08 -4.60
CA LYS A 293 -20.05 3.49 -3.55
C LYS A 293 -20.89 2.32 -4.11
N TYR A 294 -21.28 1.41 -3.25
CA TYR A 294 -22.09 0.22 -3.58
C TYR A 294 -23.41 0.49 -4.32
N ASP A 295 -23.90 1.72 -4.34
CA ASP A 295 -25.08 2.18 -5.08
C ASP A 295 -24.74 2.86 -6.43
N GLY A 296 -23.45 2.82 -6.79
CA GLY A 296 -22.95 3.42 -8.02
C GLY A 296 -22.62 4.90 -7.93
N THR A 297 -22.80 5.55 -6.77
CA THR A 297 -22.44 6.96 -6.59
C THR A 297 -20.93 7.15 -6.68
N ILE A 298 -20.48 8.11 -7.48
CA ILE A 298 -19.07 8.47 -7.64
C ILE A 298 -18.74 9.61 -6.68
N LEU A 299 -17.75 9.39 -5.83
CA LEU A 299 -17.30 10.30 -4.79
C LEU A 299 -15.82 10.67 -4.98
N PRO A 300 -15.39 11.86 -4.58
CA PRO A 300 -13.97 12.23 -4.66
C PRO A 300 -13.08 11.43 -3.71
N CYS A 301 -13.64 10.89 -2.62
CA CYS A 301 -12.91 10.14 -1.60
C CYS A 301 -13.88 9.40 -0.68
N PRO A 302 -13.49 8.26 -0.07
CA PRO A 302 -14.30 7.55 0.93
C PRO A 302 -14.78 8.40 2.11
N ALA A 303 -14.12 9.52 2.42
CA ALA A 303 -14.53 10.44 3.47
C ALA A 303 -15.86 11.17 3.21
N PHE A 304 -16.49 10.99 2.04
CA PHE A 304 -17.73 11.69 1.65
C PHE A 304 -18.95 10.76 1.50
N LYS A 305 -18.84 9.49 1.88
CA LYS A 305 -19.84 8.44 1.60
C LYS A 305 -21.26 8.73 2.08
N GLU A 306 -21.42 9.34 3.22
CA GLU A 306 -22.72 9.62 3.84
C GLU A 306 -22.96 11.13 4.03
N MET A 307 -22.34 11.94 3.18
CA MET A 307 -22.55 13.37 3.23
C MET A 307 -23.86 13.74 2.51
N ASN A 308 -24.62 14.66 3.11
CA ASN A 308 -25.82 15.22 2.49
C ASN A 308 -25.47 15.95 1.18
N VAL A 309 -26.28 15.73 0.13
CA VAL A 309 -26.09 16.31 -1.21
C VAL A 309 -26.00 17.84 -1.17
N GLU A 310 -26.90 18.52 -0.44
CA GLU A 310 -26.91 19.99 -0.28
C GLU A 310 -25.57 20.50 0.32
N LYS A 311 -25.02 19.72 1.27
CA LYS A 311 -23.73 20.06 1.89
C LYS A 311 -22.59 19.87 0.90
N MET A 312 -22.64 18.85 0.06
CA MET A 312 -21.65 18.63 -1.00
C MET A 312 -21.68 19.74 -2.05
N GLU A 313 -22.88 20.12 -2.52
CA GLU A 313 -23.06 21.19 -3.49
C GLU A 313 -22.53 22.53 -2.98
N LYS A 314 -22.72 22.83 -1.68
CA LYS A 314 -22.13 24.02 -1.03
C LYS A 314 -20.61 24.10 -1.16
N TYR A 315 -19.92 22.95 -1.24
CA TYR A 315 -18.47 22.86 -1.45
C TYR A 315 -18.10 22.63 -2.92
N GLY A 316 -19.07 22.80 -3.85
CA GLY A 316 -18.85 22.62 -5.28
C GLY A 316 -18.66 21.17 -5.71
N ILE A 317 -19.03 20.19 -4.87
CA ILE A 317 -18.95 18.77 -5.18
C ILE A 317 -20.27 18.34 -5.82
N LYS A 318 -20.24 18.04 -7.11
CA LYS A 318 -21.38 17.44 -7.80
C LYS A 318 -21.28 15.92 -7.69
N LEU A 319 -22.35 15.29 -7.23
CA LEU A 319 -22.44 13.83 -7.22
C LEU A 319 -22.81 13.32 -8.62
N HIS A 320 -22.15 12.25 -9.01
CA HIS A 320 -22.40 11.52 -10.25
C HIS A 320 -22.65 10.05 -9.93
N SER A 321 -23.16 9.31 -10.90
CA SER A 321 -23.41 7.88 -10.78
C SER A 321 -22.82 7.14 -11.97
N ILE A 322 -22.36 5.88 -11.75
CA ILE A 322 -21.94 5.00 -12.84
C ILE A 322 -23.07 4.62 -13.80
N TYR A 323 -24.31 4.88 -13.40
CA TYR A 323 -25.52 4.63 -14.21
C TYR A 323 -25.89 5.81 -15.11
N GLU A 324 -25.22 6.95 -14.97
CA GLU A 324 -25.31 8.08 -15.87
C GLU A 324 -24.40 7.90 -17.10
N ASP A 325 -24.45 8.87 -18.01
CA ASP A 325 -23.48 9.00 -19.09
C ASP A 325 -22.12 9.43 -18.50
N LEU A 326 -21.18 8.50 -18.42
CA LEU A 326 -19.86 8.71 -17.81
C LEU A 326 -19.07 9.84 -18.49
N GLU A 327 -19.34 10.14 -19.77
CA GLU A 327 -18.73 11.29 -20.47
C GLU A 327 -19.10 12.64 -19.86
N LYS A 328 -20.19 12.68 -19.08
CA LYS A 328 -20.66 13.90 -18.39
C LYS A 328 -20.17 13.99 -16.95
N VAL A 329 -19.43 12.97 -16.47
CA VAL A 329 -18.87 12.96 -15.13
C VAL A 329 -17.74 13.98 -15.04
N VAL A 330 -18.00 15.08 -14.33
CA VAL A 330 -16.97 16.05 -14.00
C VAL A 330 -16.29 15.61 -12.71
N ILE A 331 -15.08 15.14 -12.82
CA ILE A 331 -14.25 14.83 -11.65
C ILE A 331 -13.86 16.17 -11.00
N HIS A 332 -14.22 16.35 -9.74
CA HIS A 332 -13.96 17.59 -9.02
C HIS A 332 -12.46 17.83 -8.89
N GLU A 333 -11.97 18.90 -9.50
CA GLU A 333 -10.63 19.38 -9.22
C GLU A 333 -10.58 19.98 -7.81
N GLY A 334 -10.28 19.15 -6.83
CA GLY A 334 -10.06 19.60 -5.47
C GLY A 334 -9.04 20.74 -5.43
N THR A 335 -9.34 21.80 -4.71
CA THR A 335 -8.37 22.88 -4.51
C THR A 335 -7.17 22.30 -3.80
N ARG A 336 -6.06 22.13 -4.53
CA ARG A 336 -4.80 21.50 -4.06
C ARG A 336 -4.22 22.15 -2.80
N LYS A 337 -4.72 23.31 -2.36
CA LYS A 337 -4.22 24.08 -1.22
C LYS A 337 -4.81 23.69 0.14
N SER A 338 -5.97 23.01 0.18
CA SER A 338 -6.55 22.52 1.42
C SER A 338 -7.29 21.22 1.14
N PRO A 339 -7.09 20.15 1.96
CA PRO A 339 -7.83 18.91 1.80
C PRO A 339 -9.33 19.18 1.86
N LEU A 340 -10.09 18.63 0.91
CA LEU A 340 -11.53 18.83 0.86
C LEU A 340 -12.20 18.36 2.16
N CYS A 341 -11.76 17.26 2.74
CA CYS A 341 -12.25 16.75 4.03
C CYS A 341 -11.97 17.73 5.18
N LYS A 342 -10.87 18.48 5.18
CA LYS A 342 -10.59 19.51 6.18
C LYS A 342 -11.58 20.66 6.09
N GLN A 343 -11.91 21.08 4.87
CA GLN A 343 -12.91 22.14 4.63
C GLN A 343 -14.30 21.71 5.10
N VAL A 344 -14.66 20.45 4.86
CA VAL A 344 -16.00 19.92 5.11
C VAL A 344 -16.21 19.53 6.58
N TYR A 345 -15.23 18.92 7.21
CA TYR A 345 -15.36 18.38 8.58
C TYR A 345 -14.86 19.32 9.67
N GLY A 346 -14.26 20.47 9.27
CA GLY A 346 -13.75 21.44 10.24
C GLY A 346 -12.77 20.77 11.21
N PHE A 347 -11.75 20.04 10.71
CA PHE A 347 -10.64 19.62 11.54
C PHE A 347 -9.84 20.85 11.95
N ASN A 348 -10.43 21.69 12.77
CA ASN A 348 -9.80 22.83 13.43
C ASN A 348 -9.04 22.31 14.65
N GLY A 349 -8.00 21.52 14.42
CA GLY A 349 -6.90 21.45 15.34
C GLY A 349 -5.95 22.59 15.00
N GLU A 350 -6.17 23.77 15.50
CA GLU A 350 -5.11 24.74 15.71
C GLU A 350 -4.19 24.15 16.79
N LEU A 351 -3.28 23.29 16.38
CA LEU A 351 -2.08 23.03 17.13
C LEU A 351 -1.16 24.22 16.87
N THR A 352 -0.90 24.98 17.92
CA THR A 352 0.07 26.08 17.94
C THR A 352 1.42 25.60 17.40
N GLU A 353 2.13 26.49 16.70
CA GLU A 353 3.40 26.29 16.01
C GLU A 353 4.57 25.76 16.87
N SER A 354 4.37 25.40 18.13
CA SER A 354 5.45 25.13 19.07
C SER A 354 5.72 23.66 19.40
N GLU A 355 4.99 22.71 18.81
CA GLU A 355 5.33 21.28 18.95
C GLU A 355 5.33 20.62 17.56
N GLU A 356 6.43 20.77 16.83
CA GLU A 356 6.83 19.87 15.76
C GLU A 356 7.09 18.49 16.37
N ILE A 357 6.01 17.73 16.56
CA ILE A 357 6.14 16.29 16.67
C ILE A 357 6.41 15.80 15.25
N GLU A 358 7.67 15.51 14.93
CA GLU A 358 8.18 14.86 13.70
C GLU A 358 7.50 13.50 13.40
N PHE A 359 6.32 13.26 13.95
CA PHE A 359 5.68 11.95 14.06
C PHE A 359 4.61 11.69 13.00
N TRP A 360 4.20 12.67 12.21
CA TRP A 360 2.95 12.57 11.45
C TRP A 360 3.07 12.72 9.94
N GLY A 361 4.27 12.71 9.40
CA GLY A 361 4.47 12.36 8.00
C GLY A 361 4.22 10.85 7.87
N GLY A 362 3.32 10.42 7.01
CA GLY A 362 3.44 9.05 6.51
C GLY A 362 4.91 8.88 6.14
N ILE A 363 5.56 7.78 6.55
CA ILE A 363 6.98 7.60 6.32
C ILE A 363 7.19 7.67 4.81
N PHE A 364 7.51 8.89 4.33
CA PHE A 364 8.24 9.00 3.10
C PHE A 364 9.58 8.40 3.44
N MET A 365 9.94 7.35 2.74
CA MET A 365 11.33 6.93 2.75
C MET A 365 12.14 8.12 2.28
N LYS A 366 12.74 8.83 3.24
CA LYS A 366 13.52 10.03 2.95
C LYS A 366 14.86 9.60 2.40
N ILE A 367 15.10 9.96 1.16
CA ILE A 367 16.32 9.64 0.45
C ILE A 367 17.04 10.92 0.12
N LEU A 368 18.30 11.01 0.50
CA LEU A 368 19.16 12.08 0.01
C LEU A 368 20.00 11.54 -1.16
N ILE A 369 20.00 12.26 -2.27
CA ILE A 369 20.85 11.92 -3.42
C ILE A 369 21.90 13.00 -3.67
N GLY A 370 23.17 12.59 -3.80
CA GLY A 370 24.34 13.45 -3.95
C GLY A 370 24.42 14.16 -5.31
N THR A 371 23.32 14.72 -5.83
CA THR A 371 23.27 15.44 -7.11
C THR A 371 22.06 16.36 -7.22
N LYS A 372 22.15 17.38 -8.09
CA LYS A 372 21.00 18.21 -8.53
C LYS A 372 20.53 17.86 -9.96
N ASN A 373 21.11 16.88 -10.60
CA ASN A 373 20.72 16.49 -11.96
C ASN A 373 19.32 15.87 -11.98
N PRO A 374 18.33 16.49 -12.69
CA PRO A 374 16.94 16.03 -12.67
C PRO A 374 16.77 14.59 -13.18
N GLY A 375 17.53 14.19 -14.22
CA GLY A 375 17.45 12.84 -14.78
C GLY A 375 17.96 11.77 -13.80
N LYS A 376 19.02 12.09 -13.03
CA LYS A 376 19.53 11.18 -11.99
C LYS A 376 18.54 11.05 -10.81
N ILE A 377 17.94 12.18 -10.40
CA ILE A 377 16.92 12.20 -9.33
C ILE A 377 15.69 11.41 -9.75
N GLU A 378 15.18 11.66 -10.95
CA GLU A 378 13.99 10.95 -11.47
C GLU A 378 14.23 9.46 -11.64
N GLY A 379 15.39 9.06 -12.18
CA GLY A 379 15.74 7.64 -12.32
C GLY A 379 15.85 6.92 -10.96
N ALA A 380 16.44 7.57 -9.96
CA ALA A 380 16.49 7.06 -8.60
C ALA A 380 15.07 6.90 -8.02
N LYS A 381 14.23 7.94 -8.17
CA LYS A 381 12.84 7.92 -7.70
C LYS A 381 12.06 6.75 -8.28
N GLN A 382 12.08 6.57 -9.60
CA GLN A 382 11.41 5.46 -10.27
C GLN A 382 11.93 4.09 -9.84
N ALA A 383 13.21 3.96 -9.47
CA ALA A 383 13.77 2.72 -8.95
C ALA A 383 13.26 2.38 -7.56
N PHE A 384 13.29 3.36 -6.65
CA PHE A 384 12.82 3.17 -5.28
C PHE A 384 11.31 2.96 -5.19
N GLU A 385 10.51 3.67 -5.98
CA GLU A 385 9.04 3.51 -6.07
C GLU A 385 8.60 2.10 -6.53
N LYS A 386 9.51 1.27 -7.06
CA LYS A 386 9.22 -0.15 -7.36
C LYS A 386 9.11 -1.03 -6.12
N TYR A 387 9.76 -0.63 -5.04
CA TYR A 387 9.92 -1.46 -3.84
C TYR A 387 9.40 -0.80 -2.57
N PHE A 388 9.17 0.52 -2.60
CA PHE A 388 8.77 1.32 -1.44
C PHE A 388 7.57 2.20 -1.79
N ASP A 389 6.54 2.16 -0.96
CA ASP A 389 5.24 2.78 -1.25
C ASP A 389 5.26 4.31 -1.35
N LYS A 390 6.17 4.98 -0.63
CA LYS A 390 6.30 6.45 -0.61
C LYS A 390 7.76 6.85 -0.53
N VAL A 391 8.22 7.47 -1.57
CA VAL A 391 9.61 7.88 -1.71
C VAL A 391 9.68 9.40 -1.87
N GLU A 392 10.40 10.05 -0.97
CA GLU A 392 10.81 11.45 -1.09
C GLU A 392 12.30 11.50 -1.35
N ILE A 393 12.70 11.99 -2.52
CA ILE A 393 14.11 12.15 -2.86
C ILE A 393 14.47 13.63 -2.90
N GLU A 394 15.40 14.01 -2.04
CA GLU A 394 15.98 15.34 -2.01
C GLU A 394 17.39 15.32 -2.61
N GLY A 395 17.60 16.09 -3.69
CA GLY A 395 18.91 16.24 -4.34
C GLY A 395 19.76 17.27 -3.61
N ILE A 396 20.94 16.88 -3.13
CA ILE A 396 21.92 17.74 -2.48
C ILE A 396 23.17 17.80 -3.36
N PRO A 397 23.64 18.99 -3.75
CA PRO A 397 24.89 19.12 -4.52
C PRO A 397 26.08 18.88 -3.59
N VAL A 398 26.74 17.74 -3.73
CA VAL A 398 27.96 17.41 -3.03
C VAL A 398 29.05 17.03 -4.02
N ASP A 399 30.31 17.25 -3.65
CA ASP A 399 31.46 16.96 -4.50
C ASP A 399 31.69 15.45 -4.62
N SER A 400 32.17 15.00 -5.78
CA SER A 400 32.62 13.64 -6.01
C SER A 400 34.10 13.44 -5.63
N ASN A 401 34.84 14.52 -5.45
CA ASN A 401 36.29 14.53 -5.23
C ASN A 401 37.09 13.73 -6.28
N VAL A 402 36.56 13.63 -7.52
CA VAL A 402 37.22 13.08 -8.70
C VAL A 402 37.11 14.09 -9.86
N GLY A 403 37.82 13.86 -10.95
CA GLY A 403 37.78 14.76 -12.12
C GLY A 403 36.39 14.89 -12.75
N ASP A 404 36.21 15.92 -13.62
CA ASP A 404 34.94 16.16 -14.33
C ASP A 404 34.53 14.96 -15.21
N GLN A 405 35.52 14.24 -15.77
CA GLN A 405 35.31 12.98 -16.49
C GLN A 405 35.99 11.83 -15.74
N PRO A 406 35.27 11.13 -14.85
CA PRO A 406 35.81 9.96 -14.16
C PRO A 406 36.15 8.81 -15.12
N ILE A 407 37.29 8.15 -14.86
CA ILE A 407 37.79 7.06 -15.70
C ILE A 407 38.02 5.81 -14.81
N ASN A 408 37.51 4.67 -15.28
CA ASN A 408 37.70 3.37 -14.63
C ASN A 408 37.27 3.38 -13.15
N GLU A 409 38.21 3.14 -12.22
CA GLU A 409 37.93 3.05 -10.78
C GLU A 409 37.42 4.37 -10.17
N GLU A 410 37.73 5.51 -10.78
CA GLU A 410 37.29 6.81 -10.32
C GLU A 410 35.75 6.95 -10.34
N ILE A 411 35.04 6.22 -11.23
CA ILE A 411 33.59 6.24 -11.33
C ILE A 411 32.96 5.78 -10.02
N LEU A 412 33.38 4.62 -9.51
CA LEU A 412 32.89 4.09 -8.25
C LEU A 412 33.38 4.91 -7.07
N GLN A 413 34.65 5.37 -7.11
CA GLN A 413 35.21 6.20 -6.04
C GLN A 413 34.44 7.53 -5.91
N GLY A 414 34.11 8.18 -7.02
CA GLY A 414 33.32 9.40 -7.04
C GLY A 414 31.90 9.18 -6.46
N ALA A 415 31.26 8.07 -6.82
CA ALA A 415 29.97 7.72 -6.24
C ALA A 415 30.06 7.51 -4.71
N LYS A 416 31.07 6.81 -4.19
CA LYS A 416 31.29 6.66 -2.74
C LYS A 416 31.55 7.98 -2.05
N ASN A 417 32.44 8.80 -2.59
CA ASN A 417 32.75 10.12 -2.04
C ASN A 417 31.51 10.99 -1.90
N ARG A 418 30.59 10.94 -2.87
CA ARG A 418 29.32 11.67 -2.79
C ARG A 418 28.43 11.18 -1.64
N VAL A 419 28.38 9.87 -1.35
CA VAL A 419 27.62 9.35 -0.21
C VAL A 419 28.23 9.84 1.11
N GLU A 420 29.54 9.79 1.27
CA GLU A 420 30.22 10.30 2.48
C GLU A 420 29.98 11.81 2.67
N ASN A 421 30.17 12.61 1.63
CA ASN A 421 29.93 14.05 1.67
C ASN A 421 28.46 14.38 1.95
N LEU A 422 27.54 13.53 1.47
CA LEU A 422 26.09 13.65 1.72
C LEU A 422 25.75 13.37 3.19
N LYS A 423 26.35 12.34 3.79
CA LYS A 423 26.22 12.03 5.23
C LYS A 423 26.76 13.16 6.11
N GLU A 424 27.91 13.71 5.74
CA GLU A 424 28.44 14.89 6.44
C GLU A 424 27.51 16.11 6.33
N TYR A 425 26.98 16.37 5.15
CA TYR A 425 25.99 17.44 4.94
C TYR A 425 24.76 17.23 5.81
N ALA A 426 24.21 16.01 5.82
CA ALA A 426 23.04 15.66 6.61
C ALA A 426 23.29 15.83 8.12
N SER A 427 24.43 15.39 8.59
CA SER A 427 24.86 15.55 9.99
C SER A 427 24.97 17.03 10.39
N LYS A 428 25.62 17.86 9.57
CA LYS A 428 25.79 19.30 9.83
C LYS A 428 24.46 20.08 9.85
N ASN A 429 23.45 19.58 9.13
CA ASN A 429 22.13 20.22 9.01
C ASN A 429 21.03 19.51 9.82
N ASN A 430 21.36 18.56 10.70
CA ASN A 430 20.41 17.76 11.46
C ASN A 430 19.35 17.07 10.60
N ILE A 431 19.69 16.63 9.38
CA ILE A 431 18.79 15.92 8.49
C ILE A 431 18.95 14.42 8.69
N LYS A 432 17.86 13.73 9.03
CA LYS A 432 17.81 12.26 9.05
C LYS A 432 17.23 11.76 7.73
N ALA A 433 17.86 10.77 7.13
CA ALA A 433 17.38 10.09 5.93
C ALA A 433 17.46 8.57 6.13
N ASP A 434 16.56 7.85 5.46
CA ASP A 434 16.55 6.39 5.46
C ASP A 434 17.62 5.82 4.52
N PHE A 435 17.92 6.56 3.45
CA PHE A 435 18.97 6.22 2.50
C PHE A 435 19.78 7.45 2.07
N TYR A 436 21.07 7.23 1.93
CA TYR A 436 22.05 8.13 1.31
C TYR A 436 22.50 7.49 0.00
N ILE A 437 22.25 8.14 -1.12
CA ILE A 437 22.49 7.55 -2.43
C ILE A 437 23.27 8.50 -3.35
N SER A 438 23.95 7.90 -4.30
CA SER A 438 24.68 8.66 -5.30
C SER A 438 24.70 7.98 -6.66
N SER A 439 24.99 8.74 -7.69
CA SER A 439 25.24 8.27 -9.05
C SER A 439 26.38 9.05 -9.67
N GLU A 440 27.41 8.37 -10.12
CA GLU A 440 28.53 8.94 -10.88
C GLU A 440 28.62 8.28 -12.25
N ALA A 441 28.80 9.07 -13.29
CA ALA A 441 28.96 8.60 -14.66
C ALA A 441 30.41 8.79 -15.10
N GLY A 442 30.91 7.89 -15.91
CA GLY A 442 32.25 7.99 -16.46
C GLY A 442 32.52 6.95 -17.53
N ILE A 443 33.73 6.94 -18.07
CA ILE A 443 34.13 6.03 -19.12
C ILE A 443 35.10 4.96 -18.61
N THR A 444 34.95 3.74 -19.14
CA THR A 444 35.85 2.63 -18.80
C THR A 444 36.22 1.80 -20.03
N ASP A 445 37.41 1.26 -20.04
CA ASP A 445 37.91 0.30 -21.03
C ASP A 445 38.06 -1.12 -20.48
N SER A 446 37.53 -1.38 -19.28
CA SER A 446 37.65 -2.66 -18.59
C SER A 446 37.06 -3.86 -19.35
N LEU A 447 36.23 -3.64 -20.36
CA LEU A 447 35.66 -4.68 -21.24
C LEU A 447 36.36 -4.78 -22.60
N GLY A 448 37.47 -4.06 -22.80
CA GLY A 448 38.25 -4.10 -24.05
C GLY A 448 37.81 -3.04 -25.10
N GLU A 449 36.72 -2.31 -24.80
CA GLU A 449 36.23 -1.17 -25.59
C GLU A 449 35.89 -0.03 -24.63
N TRP A 450 36.00 1.21 -25.09
CA TRP A 450 35.57 2.36 -24.31
C TRP A 450 34.04 2.44 -24.26
N ILE A 451 33.50 2.35 -23.06
CA ILE A 451 32.05 2.47 -22.79
C ILE A 451 31.79 3.54 -21.73
N ASP A 452 30.66 4.22 -21.83
CA ASP A 452 30.11 5.02 -20.74
C ASP A 452 29.28 4.12 -19.81
N ILE A 453 29.43 4.33 -18.51
CA ILE A 453 28.72 3.58 -17.48
C ILE A 453 28.40 4.49 -16.28
N ASN A 454 27.26 4.28 -15.61
CA ASN A 454 26.98 4.87 -14.32
C ASN A 454 27.23 3.87 -13.21
N ALA A 455 27.99 4.24 -12.18
CA ALA A 455 28.01 3.54 -10.90
C ALA A 455 27.12 4.27 -9.91
N VAL A 456 26.31 3.51 -9.16
CA VAL A 456 25.48 4.02 -8.08
C VAL A 456 25.85 3.35 -6.76
N VAL A 457 25.75 4.11 -5.69
CA VAL A 457 25.91 3.63 -4.32
C VAL A 457 24.62 3.90 -3.57
N VAL A 458 24.14 2.91 -2.85
CA VAL A 458 22.97 2.99 -1.97
C VAL A 458 23.41 2.54 -0.57
N GLU A 459 23.26 3.41 0.41
CA GLU A 459 23.57 3.12 1.81
C GLU A 459 22.36 3.47 2.68
N ASP A 460 21.92 2.52 3.53
CA ASP A 460 20.82 2.76 4.46
C ASP A 460 21.30 3.45 5.75
N SER A 461 20.35 3.88 6.57
CA SER A 461 20.62 4.53 7.86
C SER A 461 21.38 3.65 8.88
N LYS A 462 21.57 2.36 8.58
CA LYS A 462 22.37 1.40 9.38
C LYS A 462 23.73 1.11 8.75
N GLU A 463 24.17 1.95 7.83
CA GLU A 463 25.46 1.84 7.12
C GLU A 463 25.61 0.57 6.25
N PHE A 464 24.49 -0.09 5.92
CA PHE A 464 24.53 -1.20 4.98
C PHE A 464 24.57 -0.67 3.54
N GLN A 465 25.68 -0.92 2.87
CA GLN A 465 25.99 -0.35 1.56
C GLN A 465 25.88 -1.39 0.43
N SER A 466 25.40 -0.95 -0.70
CA SER A 466 25.36 -1.71 -1.95
C SER A 466 25.74 -0.85 -3.14
N ILE A 467 26.16 -1.53 -4.22
CA ILE A 467 26.63 -0.94 -5.46
C ILE A 467 25.82 -1.52 -6.61
N GLY A 468 25.49 -0.67 -7.57
CA GLY A 468 24.89 -1.08 -8.84
C GLY A 468 25.51 -0.32 -10.00
N THR A 469 25.37 -0.87 -11.20
CA THR A 469 25.82 -0.21 -12.43
C THR A 469 24.69 -0.17 -13.45
N SER A 470 24.73 0.82 -14.33
CA SER A 470 23.86 0.83 -15.52
C SER A 470 24.39 -0.15 -16.59
N GLN A 471 23.59 -0.35 -17.62
CA GLN A 471 24.13 -0.85 -18.90
C GLN A 471 25.14 0.17 -19.42
N GLY A 472 26.27 -0.34 -19.91
CA GLY A 472 27.25 0.47 -20.64
C GLY A 472 26.84 0.64 -22.10
N PHE A 473 27.26 1.76 -22.71
CA PHE A 473 27.13 1.94 -24.15
C PHE A 473 28.46 2.38 -24.79
N PRO A 474 28.77 1.93 -26.01
CA PRO A 474 30.06 2.19 -26.66
C PRO A 474 30.22 3.68 -27.00
N ILE A 475 31.44 4.15 -26.91
CA ILE A 475 31.86 5.49 -27.25
C ILE A 475 32.72 5.42 -28.49
N PRO A 476 32.53 6.32 -29.49
CA PRO A 476 33.36 6.29 -30.69
C PRO A 476 34.83 6.64 -30.38
N ASP A 477 35.75 5.76 -30.76
CA ASP A 477 37.20 5.89 -30.48
C ASP A 477 37.79 7.25 -30.84
N LYS A 478 37.35 7.81 -31.95
CA LYS A 478 37.85 9.12 -32.44
C LYS A 478 37.61 10.31 -31.51
N TYR A 479 36.74 10.15 -30.49
CA TYR A 479 36.41 11.22 -29.53
C TYR A 479 36.97 10.94 -28.13
N ILE A 480 37.60 9.81 -27.89
CA ILE A 480 38.05 9.38 -26.54
C ILE A 480 39.02 10.42 -25.94
N ASP A 481 39.99 10.88 -26.70
CA ASP A 481 40.99 11.85 -26.20
C ASP A 481 40.32 13.21 -25.87
N GLU A 482 39.33 13.64 -26.66
CA GLU A 482 38.57 14.86 -26.41
C GLU A 482 37.68 14.71 -25.17
N ILE A 483 37.07 13.55 -24.99
CA ILE A 483 36.24 13.23 -23.82
C ILE A 483 37.08 13.22 -22.56
N LYS A 484 38.24 12.54 -22.55
CA LYS A 484 39.17 12.52 -21.41
C LYS A 484 39.69 13.92 -21.04
N ALA A 485 39.85 14.79 -22.02
CA ALA A 485 40.32 16.16 -21.79
C ALA A 485 39.21 17.11 -21.32
N THR A 486 37.94 16.74 -21.51
CA THR A 486 36.80 17.64 -21.22
C THR A 486 35.72 16.91 -20.42
N GLU A 487 34.74 16.38 -21.11
CA GLU A 487 33.60 15.64 -20.54
C GLU A 487 32.76 15.03 -21.68
N LEU A 488 32.26 13.82 -21.55
CA LEU A 488 31.42 13.15 -22.54
C LEU A 488 30.20 14.04 -22.93
N GLY A 489 29.55 14.66 -21.94
CA GLY A 489 28.40 15.53 -22.18
C GLY A 489 28.69 16.66 -23.13
N LYS A 490 29.84 17.35 -22.98
CA LYS A 490 30.26 18.46 -23.83
C LYS A 490 30.58 18.02 -25.25
N VAL A 491 31.21 16.85 -25.39
CA VAL A 491 31.52 16.28 -26.71
C VAL A 491 30.25 15.85 -27.44
N MET A 492 29.27 15.26 -26.72
CA MET A 492 27.99 14.91 -27.30
C MET A 492 27.18 16.14 -27.74
N ASP A 493 27.18 17.23 -26.94
CA ASP A 493 26.56 18.51 -27.31
C ASP A 493 27.13 19.05 -28.62
N LYS A 494 28.45 18.93 -28.83
CA LYS A 494 29.13 19.33 -30.05
C LYS A 494 28.74 18.46 -31.26
N ILE A 495 28.60 17.13 -31.06
CA ILE A 495 28.27 16.19 -32.14
C ILE A 495 26.82 16.37 -32.63
N PHE A 496 25.91 16.68 -31.72
CA PHE A 496 24.46 16.75 -32.01
C PHE A 496 23.90 18.18 -32.02
N ASP A 497 24.71 19.20 -32.37
CA ASP A 497 24.34 20.64 -32.46
C ASP A 497 23.64 21.20 -31.21
N GLY A 498 24.18 20.88 -30.10
CA GLY A 498 24.12 21.47 -28.79
C GLY A 498 22.80 22.01 -28.28
N GLN A 499 22.12 21.29 -27.45
CA GLN A 499 21.20 21.84 -26.45
C GLN A 499 21.39 21.10 -25.12
N GLU A 500 22.41 21.49 -24.32
CA GLU A 500 22.60 21.06 -22.93
C GLU A 500 22.10 19.61 -22.64
N LEU A 501 22.52 18.63 -23.45
CA LEU A 501 22.11 17.22 -23.33
C LEU A 501 22.44 16.66 -21.95
N GLY A 502 23.43 17.25 -21.29
CA GLY A 502 23.82 16.95 -19.93
C GLY A 502 22.74 17.20 -18.89
N LYS A 503 21.77 18.07 -19.13
CA LYS A 503 20.70 18.42 -18.17
C LYS A 503 19.35 17.71 -18.41
N GLY A 504 19.16 17.08 -19.59
CA GLY A 504 17.90 16.45 -19.99
C GLY A 504 17.96 14.93 -20.12
N LYS A 505 17.50 14.41 -21.27
CA LYS A 505 17.42 12.97 -21.58
C LYS A 505 18.77 12.25 -21.70
N GLY A 506 19.88 13.02 -21.77
CA GLY A 506 21.24 12.53 -21.92
C GLY A 506 21.62 12.17 -23.36
N GLY A 507 22.94 12.16 -23.67
CA GLY A 507 23.46 11.83 -25.00
C GLY A 507 23.03 10.46 -25.52
N ILE A 508 22.79 9.51 -24.64
CA ILE A 508 22.30 8.17 -24.97
C ILE A 508 20.98 8.17 -25.73
N SER A 509 20.06 9.11 -25.45
CA SER A 509 18.79 9.15 -26.16
C SER A 509 18.96 9.52 -27.64
N TYR A 510 19.95 10.31 -27.98
CA TYR A 510 20.28 10.58 -29.38
C TYR A 510 20.93 9.36 -30.06
N LEU A 511 21.87 8.71 -29.38
CA LEU A 511 22.52 7.50 -29.90
C LEU A 511 21.53 6.37 -30.15
N THR A 512 20.51 6.26 -29.32
CA THR A 512 19.49 5.21 -29.40
C THR A 512 18.19 5.64 -30.08
N LYS A 513 18.15 6.83 -30.70
CA LYS A 513 16.93 7.39 -31.33
C LYS A 513 15.74 7.45 -30.36
N ASN A 514 15.99 7.84 -29.13
CA ASN A 514 15.05 7.94 -28.00
C ASN A 514 14.52 6.60 -27.44
N GLU A 515 15.11 5.45 -27.77
CA GLU A 515 14.75 4.17 -27.16
C GLU A 515 15.23 4.07 -25.69
N VAL A 516 16.37 4.66 -25.36
CA VAL A 516 16.93 4.65 -24.01
C VAL A 516 17.29 6.09 -23.59
N SER A 517 16.92 6.45 -22.37
CA SER A 517 17.24 7.75 -21.77
C SER A 517 18.21 7.61 -20.59
N ARG A 518 18.79 8.73 -20.14
CA ARG A 518 19.57 8.80 -18.89
C ARG A 518 18.75 8.33 -17.69
N ILE A 519 17.44 8.62 -17.67
CA ILE A 519 16.54 8.19 -16.62
C ILE A 519 16.50 6.66 -16.57
N ASP A 520 16.40 5.99 -17.71
CA ASP A 520 16.36 4.52 -17.80
C ASP A 520 17.66 3.89 -17.31
N LEU A 521 18.82 4.42 -17.72
CA LEU A 521 20.12 3.94 -17.25
C LEU A 521 20.27 4.12 -15.73
N THR A 522 19.91 5.28 -15.21
CA THR A 522 19.99 5.56 -13.76
C THR A 522 19.02 4.68 -12.99
N ARG A 523 17.78 4.52 -13.47
CA ARG A 523 16.78 3.65 -12.85
C ARG A 523 17.26 2.21 -12.75
N THR A 524 17.78 1.65 -13.82
CA THR A 524 18.26 0.26 -13.82
C THR A 524 19.47 0.07 -12.90
N ALA A 525 20.39 1.03 -12.85
CA ALA A 525 21.51 1.01 -11.93
C ALA A 525 21.05 0.96 -10.45
N PHE A 526 20.10 1.80 -10.07
CA PHE A 526 19.55 1.79 -8.71
C PHE A 526 18.75 0.52 -8.40
N ILE A 527 18.01 -0.04 -9.35
CA ILE A 527 17.34 -1.34 -9.19
C ILE A 527 18.38 -2.42 -8.85
N MET A 528 19.51 -2.46 -9.56
CA MET A 528 20.58 -3.43 -9.28
C MET A 528 21.19 -3.22 -7.87
N ALA A 529 21.45 -1.98 -7.47
CA ALA A 529 21.94 -1.69 -6.13
C ALA A 529 20.92 -2.10 -5.04
N LEU A 530 19.64 -1.88 -5.26
CA LEU A 530 18.61 -2.21 -4.28
C LEU A 530 18.43 -3.71 -4.02
N THR A 531 18.97 -4.60 -4.87
CA THR A 531 18.85 -6.07 -4.70
C THR A 531 19.28 -6.55 -3.32
N LYS A 532 20.35 -5.96 -2.75
CA LYS A 532 20.81 -6.29 -1.39
C LYS A 532 19.82 -5.83 -0.31
N HIS A 533 19.24 -4.65 -0.48
CA HIS A 533 18.33 -4.05 0.52
C HIS A 533 16.98 -4.74 0.55
N ILE A 534 16.44 -5.12 -0.61
CA ILE A 534 15.13 -5.78 -0.73
C ILE A 534 15.16 -7.28 -0.39
N ASN A 535 16.35 -7.89 -0.37
CA ASN A 535 16.58 -9.29 -0.03
C ASN A 535 17.51 -9.42 1.19
N GLY A 536 17.34 -8.58 2.19
CA GLY A 536 18.22 -8.49 3.35
C GLY A 536 18.53 -9.84 4.02
N ASP A 537 17.57 -10.75 4.04
CA ASP A 537 17.71 -12.10 4.64
C ASP A 537 18.80 -12.97 3.96
N ILE A 538 19.21 -12.62 2.72
CA ILE A 538 20.27 -13.33 2.00
C ILE A 538 21.66 -12.75 2.31
N TRP A 539 21.71 -11.46 2.65
CA TRP A 539 22.98 -10.72 2.83
C TRP A 539 23.26 -10.24 4.25
N ARG A 540 22.30 -10.36 5.17
CA ARG A 540 22.44 -9.96 6.59
C ARG A 540 22.47 -11.15 7.53
#